data_b22f4126711f3dd2b2214e88713b8334
#
_entry.id   b22f4126711f3dd2b2214e88713b8334
#
_cell.length_a   1.000
_cell.length_b   1.000
_cell.length_c   1.000
_cell.angle_alpha   90.00
_cell.angle_beta   90.00
_cell.angle_gamma   90.00
#
_symmetry.space_group_name_H-M   'P 1'
#
loop_
_entity.id
_entity.type
_entity.pdbx_description
1 polymer ?
#
loop_
_entity_poly.entity_id
_entity_poly.type
_entity_poly.pdbx_seq_one_letter_code
_entity_poly.pdbx_strand_id
1 'polypeptide(L)'
;MRTVEEIRANYKKFTDSKIEDLAKYESKSLRRDVLSVLKDEIIARNLDPNLITWVDAENDSLSEMEKKNLKQRIKHLPCPTCFKKNGEIYGYEITTVISFLIYCNDVTEFKITCSDCAKKAKSNAILKTLFLGWWSRSGFFVTPATLLKEIVNRLFYKEKISNRVIDNFIATNTGMFRLKGMEKEALLSLLKKLNREKY
;
A
#
# COMPACT_ATOMS: atom_id res chain seq x y z
N MET A 1 -9.85 -27.53 7.26
CA MET A 1 -10.19 -26.11 7.54
C MET A 1 -10.70 -26.09 8.99
N ARG A 2 -10.24 -25.18 9.84
CA ARG A 2 -10.68 -25.15 11.25
C ARG A 2 -12.15 -24.74 11.34
N THR A 3 -12.90 -25.36 12.26
CA THR A 3 -14.29 -24.99 12.53
C THR A 3 -14.37 -23.67 13.29
N VAL A 4 -15.54 -23.05 13.32
CA VAL A 4 -15.78 -21.79 14.06
C VAL A 4 -15.57 -21.99 15.56
N GLU A 5 -15.99 -23.17 16.07
CA GLU A 5 -15.83 -23.57 17.49
C GLU A 5 -14.35 -23.68 17.88
N GLU A 6 -13.54 -24.33 17.02
CA GLU A 6 -12.09 -24.45 17.24
C GLU A 6 -11.42 -23.06 17.26
N ILE A 7 -11.85 -22.15 16.37
CA ILE A 7 -11.32 -20.78 16.31
C ILE A 7 -11.71 -20.01 17.57
N ARG A 8 -12.97 -20.10 17.99
CA ARG A 8 -13.46 -19.50 19.26
C ARG A 8 -12.68 -20.00 20.47
N ALA A 9 -12.43 -21.33 20.54
CA ALA A 9 -11.64 -21.91 21.61
C ALA A 9 -10.18 -21.43 21.59
N ASN A 10 -9.61 -21.18 20.41
CA ASN A 10 -8.26 -20.65 20.27
C ASN A 10 -8.19 -19.17 20.67
N TYR A 11 -9.15 -18.35 20.26
CA TYR A 11 -9.17 -16.92 20.59
C TYR A 11 -9.27 -16.70 22.10
N LYS A 12 -10.03 -17.52 22.84
CA LYS A 12 -10.07 -17.49 24.32
C LYS A 12 -8.70 -17.67 24.99
N LYS A 13 -7.75 -18.36 24.29
CA LYS A 13 -6.39 -18.58 24.80
C LYS A 13 -5.42 -17.45 24.46
N PHE A 14 -5.79 -16.54 23.56
CA PHE A 14 -4.93 -15.44 23.17
C PHE A 14 -4.93 -14.34 24.25
N THR A 15 -3.83 -13.60 24.30
CA THR A 15 -3.75 -12.38 25.12
C THR A 15 -4.57 -11.26 24.50
N ASP A 16 -4.93 -10.26 25.27
CA ASP A 16 -5.68 -9.09 24.79
C ASP A 16 -4.92 -8.36 23.68
N SER A 17 -3.60 -8.19 23.84
CA SER A 17 -2.73 -7.63 22.80
C SER A 17 -2.81 -8.41 21.49
N LYS A 18 -2.85 -9.76 21.53
CA LYS A 18 -2.98 -10.56 20.31
C LYS A 18 -4.35 -10.40 19.64
N ILE A 19 -5.42 -10.25 20.42
CA ILE A 19 -6.77 -9.97 19.88
C ILE A 19 -6.80 -8.57 19.22
N GLU A 20 -6.18 -7.56 19.86
CA GLU A 20 -6.06 -6.23 19.28
C GLU A 20 -5.25 -6.23 17.97
N ASP A 21 -4.14 -6.97 17.94
CA ASP A 21 -3.30 -7.10 16.72
C ASP A 21 -4.07 -7.77 15.58
N LEU A 22 -4.82 -8.84 15.88
CA LEU A 22 -5.71 -9.47 14.91
C LEU A 22 -6.74 -8.48 14.35
N ALA A 23 -7.35 -7.67 15.22
CA ALA A 23 -8.32 -6.66 14.80
C ALA A 23 -7.68 -5.59 13.91
N LYS A 24 -6.50 -5.07 14.30
CA LYS A 24 -5.83 -3.95 13.64
C LYS A 24 -5.14 -4.33 12.32
N TYR A 25 -4.54 -5.52 12.25
CA TYR A 25 -3.62 -5.86 11.16
C TYR A 25 -4.05 -7.06 10.32
N GLU A 26 -4.84 -7.99 10.87
CA GLU A 26 -5.16 -9.24 10.21
C GLU A 26 -6.66 -9.38 9.85
N SER A 27 -7.55 -8.51 10.37
CA SER A 27 -9.01 -8.62 10.20
C SER A 27 -9.46 -8.71 8.74
N LYS A 28 -8.79 -8.00 7.84
CA LYS A 28 -9.09 -7.97 6.41
C LYS A 28 -8.92 -9.33 5.71
N SER A 29 -8.05 -10.19 6.23
CA SER A 29 -7.76 -11.54 5.70
C SER A 29 -8.64 -12.62 6.31
N LEU A 30 -9.43 -12.29 7.32
CA LEU A 30 -10.28 -13.26 8.01
C LEU A 30 -11.58 -13.51 7.25
N ARG A 31 -12.07 -14.76 7.36
CA ARG A 31 -13.40 -15.13 6.86
C ARG A 31 -14.50 -14.40 7.65
N ARG A 32 -15.65 -14.18 7.02
CA ARG A 32 -16.77 -13.45 7.66
C ARG A 32 -17.27 -14.09 8.96
N ASP A 33 -17.31 -15.44 9.01
CA ASP A 33 -17.69 -16.19 10.22
C ASP A 33 -16.66 -16.02 11.35
N VAL A 34 -15.38 -15.90 11.01
CA VAL A 34 -14.29 -15.65 11.98
C VAL A 34 -14.30 -14.21 12.47
N LEU A 35 -14.69 -13.26 11.63
CA LEU A 35 -14.84 -11.86 12.04
C LEU A 35 -15.88 -11.68 13.14
N SER A 36 -17.01 -12.43 13.07
CA SER A 36 -18.00 -12.39 14.15
C SER A 36 -17.41 -12.90 15.47
N VAL A 37 -16.63 -13.98 15.43
CA VAL A 37 -15.94 -14.51 16.62
C VAL A 37 -14.95 -13.50 17.20
N LEU A 38 -14.20 -12.78 16.32
CA LEU A 38 -13.27 -11.74 16.79
C LEU A 38 -14.00 -10.59 17.48
N LYS A 39 -15.11 -10.13 16.93
CA LYS A 39 -15.93 -9.07 17.54
C LYS A 39 -16.53 -9.52 18.89
N ASP A 40 -17.07 -10.75 18.95
CA ASP A 40 -17.59 -11.31 20.19
C ASP A 40 -16.50 -11.33 21.28
N GLU A 41 -15.26 -11.67 20.91
CA GLU A 41 -14.15 -11.73 21.87
C GLU A 41 -13.70 -10.32 22.31
N ILE A 42 -13.68 -9.33 21.42
CA ILE A 42 -13.41 -7.92 21.76
C ILE A 42 -14.44 -7.41 22.77
N ILE A 43 -15.73 -7.71 22.57
CA ILE A 43 -16.80 -7.33 23.48
C ILE A 43 -16.66 -8.04 24.82
N ALA A 44 -16.46 -9.37 24.78
CA ALA A 44 -16.39 -10.21 25.99
C ALA A 44 -15.24 -9.80 26.92
N ARG A 45 -14.13 -9.28 26.37
CA ARG A 45 -12.96 -8.80 27.12
C ARG A 45 -13.02 -7.31 27.45
N ASN A 46 -14.08 -6.61 27.03
CA ASN A 46 -14.23 -5.17 27.24
C ASN A 46 -13.02 -4.37 26.69
N LEU A 47 -12.50 -4.77 25.52
CA LEU A 47 -11.44 -4.06 24.82
C LEU A 47 -11.97 -2.77 24.17
N ASP A 48 -11.05 -1.96 23.58
CA ASP A 48 -11.43 -0.69 22.94
C ASP A 48 -12.55 -0.92 21.89
N PRO A 49 -13.74 -0.34 22.06
CA PRO A 49 -14.86 -0.49 21.10
C PRO A 49 -14.54 0.06 19.71
N ASN A 50 -13.55 0.96 19.57
CA ASN A 50 -13.07 1.44 18.28
C ASN A 50 -12.48 0.30 17.41
N LEU A 51 -12.04 -0.80 18.01
CA LEU A 51 -11.58 -1.98 17.28
C LEU A 51 -12.68 -2.61 16.44
N ILE A 52 -13.91 -2.64 16.94
CA ILE A 52 -15.07 -3.16 16.20
C ILE A 52 -15.34 -2.27 14.97
N THR A 53 -15.39 -0.95 15.19
CA THR A 53 -15.55 0.03 14.12
C THR A 53 -14.45 -0.11 13.06
N TRP A 54 -13.22 -0.36 13.49
CA TRP A 54 -12.09 -0.60 12.59
C TRP A 54 -12.27 -1.90 11.78
N VAL A 55 -12.61 -3.01 12.43
CA VAL A 55 -12.85 -4.31 11.78
C VAL A 55 -13.96 -4.19 10.74
N ASP A 56 -15.05 -3.49 11.06
CA ASP A 56 -16.15 -3.27 10.12
C ASP A 56 -15.72 -2.42 8.93
N ALA A 57 -15.02 -1.32 9.18
CA ALA A 57 -14.52 -0.44 8.13
C ALA A 57 -13.54 -1.14 7.17
N GLU A 58 -12.64 -1.98 7.70
CA GLU A 58 -11.69 -2.75 6.88
C GLU A 58 -12.38 -3.83 6.02
N ASN A 59 -13.49 -4.38 6.49
CA ASN A 59 -14.23 -5.43 5.80
C ASN A 59 -15.41 -4.93 4.95
N ASP A 60 -15.77 -3.64 5.04
CA ASP A 60 -16.75 -3.00 4.17
C ASP A 60 -16.08 -2.63 2.84
N SER A 61 -16.08 -3.58 1.91
CA SER A 61 -15.45 -3.41 0.60
C SER A 61 -16.12 -2.27 -0.20
N LEU A 62 -15.29 -1.44 -0.84
CA LEU A 62 -15.78 -0.43 -1.77
C LEU A 62 -16.42 -1.10 -2.99
N SER A 63 -17.58 -0.62 -3.41
CA SER A 63 -18.19 -1.02 -4.66
C SER A 63 -17.33 -0.57 -5.86
N GLU A 64 -17.52 -1.19 -7.02
CA GLU A 64 -16.76 -0.82 -8.23
C GLU A 64 -17.01 0.65 -8.64
N MET A 65 -18.22 1.16 -8.40
CA MET A 65 -18.55 2.57 -8.65
C MET A 65 -17.77 3.50 -7.70
N GLU A 66 -17.73 3.17 -6.40
CA GLU A 66 -16.97 3.95 -5.41
C GLU A 66 -15.48 3.93 -5.74
N LYS A 67 -14.91 2.76 -6.09
CA LYS A 67 -13.51 2.63 -6.52
C LYS A 67 -13.21 3.52 -7.73
N LYS A 68 -14.07 3.48 -8.74
CA LYS A 68 -13.92 4.28 -9.97
C LYS A 68 -13.97 5.78 -9.66
N ASN A 69 -14.94 6.22 -8.85
CA ASN A 69 -15.08 7.61 -8.45
C ASN A 69 -13.86 8.07 -7.61
N LEU A 70 -13.43 7.25 -6.66
CA LEU A 70 -12.28 7.55 -5.81
C LEU A 70 -10.99 7.63 -6.64
N LYS A 71 -10.80 6.73 -7.61
CA LYS A 71 -9.68 6.76 -8.54
C LYS A 71 -9.63 8.05 -9.35
N GLN A 72 -10.78 8.51 -9.85
CA GLN A 72 -10.88 9.79 -10.55
C GLN A 72 -10.56 10.97 -9.63
N ARG A 73 -11.14 10.99 -8.43
CA ARG A 73 -10.84 12.04 -7.43
C ARG A 73 -9.35 12.09 -7.11
N ILE A 74 -8.71 10.94 -6.89
CA ILE A 74 -7.25 10.87 -6.64
C ILE A 74 -6.48 11.49 -7.80
N LYS A 75 -6.77 11.14 -9.06
CA LYS A 75 -6.06 11.68 -10.22
C LYS A 75 -6.10 13.21 -10.33
N HIS A 76 -7.18 13.84 -9.85
CA HIS A 76 -7.37 15.29 -9.91
C HIS A 76 -6.89 16.05 -8.67
N LEU A 77 -6.29 15.36 -7.69
CA LEU A 77 -5.71 16.02 -6.52
C LEU A 77 -4.44 16.82 -6.88
N PRO A 78 -4.12 17.85 -6.10
CA PRO A 78 -2.79 18.46 -6.18
C PRO A 78 -1.72 17.43 -5.83
N CYS A 79 -0.57 17.54 -6.46
CA CYS A 79 0.54 16.62 -6.22
C CYS A 79 0.93 16.59 -4.73
N PRO A 80 0.91 15.41 -4.06
CA PRO A 80 1.24 15.31 -2.64
C PRO A 80 2.72 15.61 -2.32
N THR A 81 3.57 15.66 -3.36
CA THR A 81 5.01 15.90 -3.21
C THR A 81 5.38 17.39 -3.39
N CYS A 82 4.89 18.06 -4.44
CA CYS A 82 5.22 19.47 -4.72
C CYS A 82 4.04 20.43 -4.48
N PHE A 83 2.87 19.92 -4.14
CA PHE A 83 1.63 20.68 -3.88
C PHE A 83 1.07 21.47 -5.07
N LYS A 84 1.70 21.37 -6.24
CA LYS A 84 1.23 22.05 -7.45
C LYS A 84 0.06 21.29 -8.06
N LYS A 85 -0.90 22.02 -8.61
CA LYS A 85 -2.04 21.48 -9.37
C LYS A 85 -1.75 21.57 -10.87
N ASN A 86 -0.70 20.89 -11.33
CA ASN A 86 -0.26 20.92 -12.73
C ASN A 86 -0.69 19.65 -13.46
N GLY A 87 -2.00 19.48 -13.68
CA GLY A 87 -2.55 18.29 -14.33
C GLY A 87 -2.83 17.12 -13.39
N GLU A 88 -2.99 15.95 -13.96
CA GLU A 88 -3.30 14.73 -13.22
C GLU A 88 -2.06 14.15 -12.53
N ILE A 89 -2.31 13.47 -11.41
CA ILE A 89 -1.30 12.64 -10.75
C ILE A 89 -1.48 11.16 -11.14
N TYR A 90 -0.37 10.43 -11.17
CA TYR A 90 -0.30 9.05 -11.60
C TYR A 90 0.44 8.20 -10.59
N GLY A 91 0.14 6.89 -10.59
CA GLY A 91 0.90 5.91 -9.83
C GLY A 91 2.19 5.53 -10.56
N TYR A 92 3.28 5.41 -9.81
CA TYR A 92 4.60 5.03 -10.31
C TYR A 92 5.21 3.94 -9.44
N GLU A 93 5.88 3.00 -10.10
CA GLU A 93 6.83 2.09 -9.48
C GLU A 93 8.23 2.64 -9.72
N ILE A 94 9.06 2.67 -8.68
CA ILE A 94 10.42 3.17 -8.74
C ILE A 94 11.32 2.12 -8.07
N THR A 95 12.07 1.40 -8.88
CA THR A 95 12.98 0.36 -8.38
C THR A 95 14.39 0.91 -8.27
N THR A 96 15.04 0.67 -7.13
CA THR A 96 16.45 0.99 -6.88
C THR A 96 17.19 -0.30 -6.55
N VAL A 97 18.28 -0.57 -7.24
CA VAL A 97 19.17 -1.71 -6.95
C VAL A 97 20.40 -1.22 -6.23
N ILE A 98 20.70 -1.84 -5.10
CA ILE A 98 21.91 -1.60 -4.31
C ILE A 98 22.58 -2.96 -4.10
N SER A 99 23.83 -3.07 -4.50
CA SER A 99 24.60 -4.29 -4.33
C SER A 99 25.96 -4.02 -3.70
N PHE A 100 26.40 -4.95 -2.84
CA PHE A 100 27.71 -4.89 -2.19
C PHE A 100 28.25 -6.30 -1.96
N LEU A 101 29.41 -6.61 -2.54
CA LEU A 101 30.06 -7.94 -2.48
C LEU A 101 29.13 -9.09 -2.90
N ILE A 102 28.60 -9.81 -1.90
CA ILE A 102 27.68 -10.95 -2.10
C ILE A 102 26.20 -10.55 -1.93
N TYR A 103 25.94 -9.32 -1.50
CA TYR A 103 24.59 -8.83 -1.19
C TYR A 103 24.06 -7.98 -2.34
N CYS A 104 22.87 -8.32 -2.81
CA CYS A 104 22.12 -7.53 -3.81
C CYS A 104 20.67 -7.39 -3.33
N ASN A 105 20.22 -6.17 -3.17
CA ASN A 105 18.85 -5.85 -2.78
C ASN A 105 18.23 -4.91 -3.81
N ASP A 106 17.02 -5.26 -4.28
CA ASP A 106 16.18 -4.39 -5.08
C ASP A 106 14.99 -3.91 -4.24
N VAL A 107 14.87 -2.61 -4.14
CA VAL A 107 13.78 -1.96 -3.41
C VAL A 107 12.87 -1.27 -4.40
N THR A 108 11.58 -1.64 -4.40
CA THR A 108 10.55 -1.00 -5.23
C THR A 108 9.65 -0.12 -4.36
N GLU A 109 9.69 1.17 -4.60
CA GLU A 109 8.82 2.17 -3.97
C GLU A 109 7.62 2.46 -4.87
N PHE A 110 6.43 2.55 -4.27
CA PHE A 110 5.21 2.98 -4.94
C PHE A 110 4.93 4.44 -4.61
N LYS A 111 4.73 5.28 -5.64
CA LYS A 111 4.45 6.71 -5.45
C LYS A 111 3.29 7.15 -6.32
N ILE A 112 2.40 7.97 -5.76
CA ILE A 112 1.32 8.63 -6.51
C ILE A 112 1.63 10.11 -6.50
N THR A 113 2.01 10.65 -7.68
CA THR A 113 2.58 12.00 -7.80
C THR A 113 2.45 12.56 -9.22
N CYS A 114 2.78 13.83 -9.45
CA CYS A 114 2.84 14.40 -10.80
C CYS A 114 4.05 13.88 -11.59
N SER A 115 4.00 14.03 -12.91
CA SER A 115 5.04 13.54 -13.82
C SER A 115 6.44 14.10 -13.52
N ASP A 116 6.53 15.36 -13.10
CA ASP A 116 7.83 16.00 -12.85
C ASP A 116 8.48 15.51 -11.55
N CYS A 117 7.68 15.31 -10.50
CA CYS A 117 8.16 14.71 -9.25
C CYS A 117 8.56 13.24 -9.48
N ALA A 118 7.80 12.50 -10.29
CA ALA A 118 8.14 11.13 -10.66
C ALA A 118 9.44 11.05 -11.48
N LYS A 119 9.64 11.95 -12.45
CA LYS A 119 10.89 12.03 -13.22
C LYS A 119 12.09 12.24 -12.31
N LYS A 120 12.02 13.18 -11.36
CA LYS A 120 13.08 13.41 -10.38
C LYS A 120 13.38 12.18 -9.54
N ALA A 121 12.33 11.53 -8.99
CA ALA A 121 12.48 10.34 -8.18
C ALA A 121 13.09 9.16 -8.97
N LYS A 122 12.63 8.93 -10.21
CA LYS A 122 13.17 7.91 -11.12
C LYS A 122 14.61 8.19 -11.51
N SER A 123 14.95 9.45 -11.85
CA SER A 123 16.32 9.83 -12.17
C SER A 123 17.27 9.54 -10.98
N ASN A 124 16.86 9.89 -9.76
CA ASN A 124 17.65 9.60 -8.57
C ASN A 124 17.80 8.08 -8.32
N ALA A 125 16.74 7.29 -8.56
CA ALA A 125 16.80 5.83 -8.44
C ALA A 125 17.75 5.22 -9.48
N ILE A 126 17.68 5.67 -10.74
CA ILE A 126 18.56 5.23 -11.82
C ILE A 126 20.01 5.58 -11.51
N LEU A 127 20.29 6.81 -11.05
CA LEU A 127 21.64 7.21 -10.66
C LEU A 127 22.17 6.34 -9.53
N LYS A 128 21.38 6.10 -8.48
CA LYS A 128 21.77 5.20 -7.39
C LYS A 128 22.05 3.79 -7.89
N THR A 129 21.17 3.24 -8.73
CA THR A 129 21.36 1.91 -9.33
C THR A 129 22.62 1.85 -10.20
N LEU A 130 22.92 2.88 -10.99
CA LEU A 130 24.12 2.96 -11.81
C LEU A 130 25.41 2.99 -10.99
N PHE A 131 25.43 3.69 -9.84
CA PHE A 131 26.60 3.77 -8.99
C PHE A 131 26.73 2.61 -8.00
N LEU A 132 25.62 2.09 -7.47
CA LEU A 132 25.61 1.12 -6.38
C LEU A 132 25.16 -0.28 -6.78
N GLY A 133 24.64 -0.46 -8.01
CA GLY A 133 24.06 -1.72 -8.46
C GLY A 133 25.08 -2.78 -8.95
N TRP A 134 26.34 -2.39 -9.20
CA TRP A 134 27.32 -3.25 -9.91
C TRP A 134 28.27 -4.03 -9.00
N TRP A 135 28.27 -3.77 -7.71
CA TRP A 135 29.31 -4.22 -6.78
C TRP A 135 29.13 -5.66 -6.28
N SER A 136 28.26 -6.45 -6.90
CA SER A 136 28.12 -7.88 -6.60
C SER A 136 27.94 -8.69 -7.87
N ARG A 137 28.19 -10.01 -7.80
CA ARG A 137 27.99 -10.95 -8.90
C ARG A 137 26.53 -10.94 -9.40
N SER A 138 25.56 -10.90 -8.49
CA SER A 138 24.13 -10.79 -8.81
C SER A 138 23.78 -9.42 -9.36
N GLY A 139 24.35 -8.33 -8.83
CA GLY A 139 24.11 -6.96 -9.27
C GLY A 139 24.50 -6.74 -10.73
N PHE A 140 25.53 -7.43 -11.21
CA PHE A 140 25.96 -7.35 -12.61
C PHE A 140 24.86 -7.77 -13.59
N PHE A 141 23.99 -8.72 -13.24
CA PHE A 141 22.86 -9.16 -14.06
C PHE A 141 21.56 -8.41 -13.72
N VAL A 142 21.31 -8.15 -12.44
CA VAL A 142 20.07 -7.49 -11.97
C VAL A 142 20.01 -6.02 -12.39
N THR A 143 21.13 -5.31 -12.35
CA THR A 143 21.18 -3.88 -12.69
C THR A 143 20.76 -3.59 -14.13
N PRO A 144 21.34 -4.21 -15.18
CA PRO A 144 20.90 -3.95 -16.56
C PRO A 144 19.47 -4.41 -16.81
N ALA A 145 19.02 -5.52 -16.21
CA ALA A 145 17.65 -5.99 -16.30
C ALA A 145 16.65 -4.98 -15.71
N THR A 146 16.99 -4.40 -14.55
CA THR A 146 16.16 -3.38 -13.89
C THR A 146 16.11 -2.08 -14.70
N LEU A 147 17.23 -1.63 -15.24
CA LEU A 147 17.28 -0.43 -16.09
C LEU A 147 16.45 -0.63 -17.36
N LEU A 148 16.56 -1.79 -18.02
CA LEU A 148 15.77 -2.13 -19.20
C LEU A 148 14.28 -2.18 -18.86
N LYS A 149 13.90 -2.82 -17.75
CA LYS A 149 12.52 -2.86 -17.26
C LYS A 149 11.95 -1.45 -17.05
N GLU A 150 12.73 -0.54 -16.45
CA GLU A 150 12.28 0.85 -16.23
C GLU A 150 12.04 1.59 -17.56
N ILE A 151 12.88 1.38 -18.57
CA ILE A 151 12.70 1.96 -19.90
C ILE A 151 11.43 1.41 -20.56
N VAL A 152 11.25 0.10 -20.56
CA VAL A 152 10.07 -0.56 -21.16
C VAL A 152 8.78 -0.12 -20.43
N ASN A 153 8.79 -0.10 -19.12
CA ASN A 153 7.66 0.34 -18.30
C ASN A 153 7.27 1.80 -18.60
N ARG A 154 8.26 2.66 -18.83
CA ARG A 154 8.03 4.07 -19.17
C ARG A 154 7.38 4.24 -20.54
N LEU A 155 7.79 3.42 -21.51
CA LEU A 155 7.34 3.56 -22.91
C LEU A 155 5.98 2.89 -23.17
N PHE A 156 5.75 1.70 -22.59
CA PHE A 156 4.61 0.86 -22.99
C PHE A 156 3.58 0.64 -21.88
N TYR A 157 3.95 0.72 -20.59
CA TYR A 157 3.09 0.28 -19.49
C TYR A 157 2.72 1.37 -18.47
N LYS A 158 2.97 2.64 -18.79
CA LYS A 158 2.73 3.77 -17.89
C LYS A 158 1.32 3.79 -17.29
N GLU A 159 0.31 3.64 -18.13
CA GLU A 159 -1.09 3.69 -17.69
C GLU A 159 -1.49 2.46 -16.88
N LYS A 160 -1.07 1.27 -17.33
CA LYS A 160 -1.32 0.00 -16.63
C LYS A 160 -0.70 0.02 -15.22
N ILE A 161 0.54 0.47 -15.10
CA ILE A 161 1.25 0.61 -13.83
C ILE A 161 0.55 1.63 -12.93
N SER A 162 0.19 2.79 -13.49
CA SER A 162 -0.51 3.83 -12.73
C SER A 162 -1.83 3.31 -12.16
N ASN A 163 -2.62 2.61 -12.97
CA ASN A 163 -3.87 2.03 -12.53
C ASN A 163 -3.65 1.02 -11.41
N ARG A 164 -2.68 0.10 -11.57
CA ARG A 164 -2.35 -0.90 -10.56
C ARG A 164 -1.92 -0.26 -9.22
N VAL A 165 -1.06 0.75 -9.26
CA VAL A 165 -0.58 1.44 -8.04
C VAL A 165 -1.73 2.15 -7.33
N ILE A 166 -2.61 2.83 -8.07
CA ILE A 166 -3.77 3.51 -7.47
C ILE A 166 -4.78 2.50 -6.94
N ASP A 167 -5.05 1.40 -7.67
CA ASP A 167 -5.98 0.36 -7.23
C ASP A 167 -5.48 -0.34 -5.96
N ASN A 168 -4.17 -0.64 -5.88
CA ASN A 168 -3.56 -1.18 -4.68
C ASN A 168 -3.65 -0.20 -3.50
N PHE A 169 -3.39 1.10 -3.74
CA PHE A 169 -3.54 2.13 -2.72
C PHE A 169 -4.99 2.19 -2.19
N ILE A 170 -5.99 2.15 -3.08
CA ILE A 170 -7.40 2.14 -2.70
C ILE A 170 -7.71 0.88 -1.89
N ALA A 171 -7.29 -0.29 -2.36
CA ALA A 171 -7.55 -1.56 -1.70
C ALA A 171 -6.92 -1.65 -0.30
N THR A 172 -5.69 -1.12 -0.15
CA THR A 172 -4.96 -1.14 1.13
C THR A 172 -5.53 -0.16 2.15
N ASN A 173 -6.15 0.95 1.70
CA ASN A 173 -6.63 2.01 2.59
C ASN A 173 -8.16 2.04 2.72
N THR A 174 -8.88 0.97 2.37
CA THR A 174 -10.35 0.92 2.40
C THR A 174 -10.92 1.33 3.76
N GLY A 175 -10.42 0.76 4.85
CA GLY A 175 -10.87 1.08 6.20
C GLY A 175 -10.61 2.55 6.57
N MET A 176 -9.46 3.09 6.17
CA MET A 176 -9.15 4.51 6.40
C MET A 176 -10.12 5.44 5.65
N PHE A 177 -10.53 5.07 4.43
CA PHE A 177 -11.53 5.84 3.68
C PHE A 177 -12.92 5.78 4.32
N ARG A 178 -13.29 4.64 4.90
CA ARG A 178 -14.57 4.49 5.64
C ARG A 178 -14.55 5.29 6.95
N LEU A 179 -13.45 5.29 7.69
CA LEU A 179 -13.34 5.97 8.99
C LEU A 179 -13.10 7.47 8.89
N LYS A 180 -12.20 7.91 7.99
CA LYS A 180 -11.79 9.32 7.87
C LYS A 180 -12.51 10.07 6.76
N GLY A 181 -13.34 9.37 6.00
CA GLY A 181 -13.99 9.92 4.81
C GLY A 181 -13.04 9.99 3.60
N MET A 182 -13.62 10.38 2.48
CA MET A 182 -12.93 10.50 1.19
C MET A 182 -12.69 11.97 0.82
N GLU A 183 -12.64 12.85 1.83
CA GLU A 183 -12.40 14.27 1.61
C GLU A 183 -10.99 14.53 1.12
N LYS A 184 -10.79 15.67 0.46
CA LYS A 184 -9.52 16.04 -0.19
C LYS A 184 -8.34 16.00 0.78
N GLU A 185 -8.51 16.51 2.00
CA GLU A 185 -7.48 16.59 3.03
C GLU A 185 -7.09 15.18 3.53
N ALA A 186 -8.08 14.31 3.75
CA ALA A 186 -7.87 12.92 4.15
C ALA A 186 -7.10 12.14 3.07
N LEU A 187 -7.51 12.26 1.81
CA LEU A 187 -6.84 11.63 0.68
C LEU A 187 -5.39 12.12 0.54
N LEU A 188 -5.16 13.42 0.62
CA LEU A 188 -3.81 14.00 0.55
C LEU A 188 -2.91 13.52 1.70
N SER A 189 -3.45 13.39 2.91
CA SER A 189 -2.69 12.90 4.06
C SER A 189 -2.22 11.46 3.85
N LEU A 190 -3.09 10.59 3.36
CA LEU A 190 -2.77 9.19 3.06
C LEU A 190 -1.78 9.05 1.89
N LEU A 191 -1.93 9.86 0.84
CA LEU A 191 -0.99 9.89 -0.27
C LEU A 191 0.40 10.40 0.15
N LYS A 192 0.47 11.38 1.06
CA LYS A 192 1.75 11.82 1.64
C LYS A 192 2.42 10.72 2.45
N LYS A 193 1.64 9.94 3.21
CA LYS A 193 2.15 8.81 3.96
C LYS A 193 2.74 7.77 3.00
N LEU A 194 1.99 7.32 1.99
CA LEU A 194 2.46 6.40 0.96
C LEU A 194 3.79 6.85 0.33
N ASN A 195 3.88 8.14 -0.07
CA ASN A 195 5.06 8.67 -0.76
C ASN A 195 6.30 8.80 0.15
N ARG A 196 6.14 8.72 1.47
CA ARG A 196 7.24 8.77 2.47
C ARG A 196 7.69 7.38 2.91
N GLU A 197 6.83 6.38 2.80
CA GLU A 197 7.17 5.01 3.17
C GLU A 197 8.23 4.48 2.20
N LYS A 198 9.32 3.96 2.77
CA LYS A 198 10.35 3.20 2.08
C LYS A 198 10.13 1.74 2.47
N TYR A 199 9.88 0.91 1.49
CA TYR A 199 9.76 -0.54 1.68
C TYR A 199 11.12 -1.21 1.49
#